data_4691558eee8c7bd38f97f4ac4509fca4
#
_entry.id   4691558eee8c7bd38f97f4ac4509fca4
#
_cell.length_a   1.000
_cell.length_b   1.000
_cell.length_c   1.000
_cell.angle_alpha   90.00
_cell.angle_beta   90.00
_cell.angle_gamma   90.00
#
_symmetry.space_group_name_H-M   'P 1'
#
loop_
_entity.id
_entity.type
_entity.pdbx_description
1 polymer ?
#
loop_
_entity_poly.entity_id
_entity_poly.type
_entity_poly.pdbx_seq_one_letter_code
_entity_poly.pdbx_strand_id
1 'polypeptide(L)'
;MAIHFFNEESKYKLKLKSELKQWIKAVAAEEGFKIAALNYILCSDEYLHQINVTYLQHDTFTDIITFDHSEKKDSIAGDIFLSTDRVIENAQSFKVSESEEMCRVLVHGALHLMGYTDKTKASKSTMTTKENYYLAKRTFDGK
;
A
#
# COMPACT_ATOMS: atom_id res chain seq x y z
N MET A 1 -11.45 9.71 10.84
CA MET A 1 -10.34 9.81 9.90
C MET A 1 -10.61 9.01 8.64
N ALA A 2 -10.10 9.46 7.50
CA ALA A 2 -10.36 8.81 6.22
C ALA A 2 -9.51 7.55 5.99
N ILE A 3 -8.45 7.36 6.74
CA ILE A 3 -7.54 6.22 6.60
C ILE A 3 -7.66 5.31 7.81
N HIS A 4 -7.87 4.01 7.54
CA HIS A 4 -8.01 2.99 8.59
C HIS A 4 -7.11 1.80 8.31
N PHE A 5 -6.63 1.16 9.37
CA PHE A 5 -5.81 -0.05 9.29
C PHE A 5 -6.52 -1.19 10.01
N PHE A 6 -6.59 -2.35 9.36
CA PHE A 6 -7.20 -3.56 9.91
C PHE A 6 -6.23 -4.72 9.78
N ASN A 7 -6.37 -5.72 10.65
CA ASN A 7 -5.62 -6.97 10.57
C ASN A 7 -6.57 -8.13 10.33
N GLU A 8 -6.26 -8.97 9.36
CA GLU A 8 -7.00 -10.20 9.06
C GLU A 8 -6.02 -11.36 8.94
N GLU A 9 -6.10 -12.30 9.86
CA GLU A 9 -5.20 -13.46 9.92
C GLU A 9 -3.72 -13.08 9.89
N SER A 10 -3.39 -11.96 10.54
CA SER A 10 -2.02 -11.46 10.66
C SER A 10 -1.82 -10.92 12.07
N LYS A 11 -0.67 -11.23 12.64
CA LYS A 11 -0.26 -10.72 13.96
C LYS A 11 0.69 -9.54 13.85
N TYR A 12 0.91 -9.05 12.64
CA TYR A 12 1.82 -7.92 12.43
C TYR A 12 1.29 -6.69 13.16
N LYS A 13 2.17 -6.04 13.93
CA LYS A 13 1.83 -4.84 14.70
C LYS A 13 2.36 -3.63 13.96
N LEU A 14 1.47 -2.92 13.28
CA LEU A 14 1.83 -1.69 12.59
C LEU A 14 2.03 -0.59 13.63
N LYS A 15 3.19 0.05 13.57
CA LYS A 15 3.56 1.15 14.47
C LYS A 15 3.40 2.48 13.76
N LEU A 16 3.31 3.56 14.54
CA LEU A 16 3.27 4.93 14.02
C LEU A 16 2.10 5.17 13.08
N LYS A 17 0.93 4.64 13.43
CA LYS A 17 -0.26 4.74 12.58
C LYS A 17 -0.65 6.20 12.29
N SER A 18 -0.56 7.08 13.26
CA SER A 18 -0.85 8.51 13.07
C SER A 18 0.09 9.14 12.07
N GLU A 19 1.38 8.89 12.20
CA GLU A 19 2.41 9.43 11.30
C GLU A 19 2.22 8.87 9.90
N LEU A 20 1.91 7.58 9.78
CA LEU A 20 1.64 6.95 8.49
C LEU A 20 0.43 7.58 7.81
N LYS A 21 -0.66 7.81 8.55
CA LYS A 21 -1.86 8.46 8.01
C LYS A 21 -1.56 9.86 7.50
N GLN A 22 -0.82 10.64 8.27
CA GLN A 22 -0.45 11.99 7.87
C GLN A 22 0.43 11.98 6.62
N TRP A 23 1.38 11.05 6.56
CA TRP A 23 2.26 10.90 5.42
C TRP A 23 1.48 10.54 4.15
N ILE A 24 0.60 9.55 4.21
CA ILE A 24 -0.22 9.14 3.07
C ILE A 24 -1.12 10.29 2.61
N LYS A 25 -1.69 11.05 3.54
CA LYS A 25 -2.48 12.23 3.20
C LYS A 25 -1.64 13.28 2.47
N ALA A 26 -0.41 13.50 2.92
CA ALA A 26 0.50 14.44 2.27
C ALA A 26 0.88 13.98 0.86
N VAL A 27 1.09 12.68 0.67
CA VAL A 27 1.36 12.10 -0.65
C VAL A 27 0.18 12.38 -1.59
N ALA A 28 -1.03 12.09 -1.13
CA ALA A 28 -2.24 12.32 -1.94
C ALA A 28 -2.39 13.80 -2.29
N ALA A 29 -2.20 14.68 -1.33
CA ALA A 29 -2.31 16.12 -1.54
C ALA A 29 -1.30 16.61 -2.59
N GLU A 30 -0.07 16.13 -2.52
CA GLU A 30 0.97 16.51 -3.48
C GLU A 30 0.63 16.03 -4.89
N GLU A 31 -0.03 14.88 -5.02
CA GLU A 31 -0.48 14.36 -6.32
C GLU A 31 -1.80 14.99 -6.79
N GLY A 32 -2.39 15.86 -6.01
CA GLY A 32 -3.62 16.55 -6.38
C GLY A 32 -4.89 15.79 -6.00
N PHE A 33 -4.82 14.89 -5.02
CA PHE A 33 -5.95 14.06 -4.60
C PHE A 33 -6.34 14.32 -3.16
N LYS A 34 -7.62 14.11 -2.89
CA LYS A 34 -8.16 14.01 -1.53
C LYS A 34 -8.42 12.54 -1.22
N ILE A 35 -8.41 12.19 0.05
CA ILE A 35 -8.72 10.84 0.48
C ILE A 35 -10.13 10.85 1.07
N ALA A 36 -11.06 10.23 0.35
CA ALA A 36 -12.44 10.07 0.83
C ALA A 36 -12.53 8.94 1.84
N ALA A 37 -11.96 7.77 1.49
CA ALA A 37 -11.92 6.63 2.39
C ALA A 37 -10.84 5.67 1.91
N LEU A 38 -9.91 5.33 2.76
CA LEU A 38 -8.82 4.42 2.42
C LEU A 38 -8.65 3.42 3.54
N ASN A 39 -8.87 2.15 3.22
CA ASN A 39 -8.74 1.07 4.19
C ASN A 39 -7.58 0.17 3.80
N TYR A 40 -6.63 0.01 4.72
CA TYR A 40 -5.53 -0.94 4.56
C TYR A 40 -5.85 -2.17 5.39
N ILE A 41 -5.88 -3.33 4.76
CA ILE A 41 -6.10 -4.60 5.43
C ILE A 41 -4.80 -5.39 5.37
N LEU A 42 -4.14 -5.48 6.53
CA LEU A 42 -2.91 -6.24 6.69
C LEU A 42 -3.30 -7.69 6.95
N CYS A 43 -2.92 -8.58 6.06
CA CYS A 43 -3.37 -9.97 6.14
C CYS A 43 -2.21 -10.94 5.91
N SER A 44 -2.51 -12.23 6.11
CA SER A 44 -1.56 -13.30 5.81
C SER A 44 -1.48 -13.52 4.30
N ASP A 45 -0.41 -14.19 3.88
CA ASP A 45 -0.23 -14.57 2.47
C ASP A 45 -1.39 -15.46 2.00
N GLU A 46 -1.82 -16.38 2.85
CA GLU A 46 -2.94 -17.28 2.56
C GLU A 46 -4.26 -16.51 2.40
N TYR A 47 -4.52 -15.56 3.29
CA TYR A 47 -5.73 -14.74 3.22
C TYR A 47 -5.76 -13.95 1.91
N LEU A 48 -4.64 -13.35 1.55
CA LEU A 48 -4.54 -12.55 0.32
C LEU A 48 -4.72 -13.44 -0.92
N HIS A 49 -4.18 -14.65 -0.89
CA HIS A 49 -4.35 -15.62 -1.96
C HIS A 49 -5.83 -15.96 -2.16
N GLN A 50 -6.58 -16.15 -1.08
CA GLN A 50 -8.01 -16.41 -1.15
C GLN A 50 -8.77 -15.24 -1.78
N ILE A 51 -8.41 -14.02 -1.44
CA ILE A 51 -8.97 -12.80 -2.05
C ILE A 51 -8.69 -12.79 -3.56
N ASN A 52 -7.46 -13.11 -3.94
CA ASN A 52 -7.06 -13.13 -5.35
C ASN A 52 -7.85 -14.17 -6.15
N VAL A 53 -8.02 -15.37 -5.60
CA VAL A 53 -8.79 -16.45 -6.24
C VAL A 53 -10.27 -16.06 -6.33
N THR A 54 -10.86 -15.61 -5.24
CA THR A 54 -12.29 -15.37 -5.12
C THR A 54 -12.76 -14.19 -5.96
N TYR A 55 -12.03 -13.06 -5.91
CA TYR A 55 -12.50 -11.81 -6.52
C TYR A 55 -11.86 -11.50 -7.86
N LEU A 56 -10.62 -11.92 -8.07
CA LEU A 56 -9.90 -11.63 -9.32
C LEU A 56 -9.73 -12.86 -10.21
N GLN A 57 -10.12 -14.03 -9.70
CA GLN A 57 -10.02 -15.30 -10.39
C GLN A 57 -8.59 -15.63 -10.84
N HIS A 58 -7.62 -15.16 -10.06
CA HIS A 58 -6.19 -15.43 -10.28
C HIS A 58 -5.70 -16.39 -9.21
N ASP A 59 -5.24 -17.57 -9.61
CA ASP A 59 -4.71 -18.58 -8.69
C ASP A 59 -3.19 -18.40 -8.55
N THR A 60 -2.80 -17.22 -8.08
CA THR A 60 -1.40 -16.88 -7.84
C THR A 60 -1.27 -16.14 -6.51
N PHE A 61 -0.08 -16.17 -5.94
CA PHE A 61 0.24 -15.36 -4.76
C PHE A 61 0.71 -13.99 -5.22
N THR A 62 0.33 -12.96 -4.47
CA THR A 62 0.74 -11.59 -4.72
C THR A 62 1.00 -10.91 -3.38
N ASP A 63 1.64 -9.75 -3.41
CA ASP A 63 1.95 -9.01 -2.19
C ASP A 63 0.87 -7.97 -1.85
N ILE A 64 0.08 -7.53 -2.84
CA ILE A 64 -0.90 -6.47 -2.65
C ILE A 64 -2.04 -6.61 -3.67
N ILE A 65 -3.24 -6.27 -3.22
CA ILE A 65 -4.43 -6.17 -4.08
C ILE A 65 -5.15 -4.88 -3.73
N THR A 66 -5.51 -4.09 -4.74
CA THR A 66 -6.25 -2.85 -4.55
C THR A 66 -7.63 -2.94 -5.19
N PHE A 67 -8.63 -2.45 -4.47
CA PHE A 67 -9.99 -2.30 -4.99
C PHE A 67 -10.34 -0.82 -4.97
N ASP A 68 -10.60 -0.25 -6.15
CA ASP A 68 -10.90 1.16 -6.31
C ASP A 68 -12.40 1.38 -6.24
N HIS A 69 -12.85 2.18 -5.27
CA HIS A 69 -14.24 2.55 -5.07
C HIS A 69 -14.44 4.06 -5.29
N SER A 70 -13.51 4.72 -5.96
CA SER A 70 -13.55 6.17 -6.16
C SER A 70 -14.75 6.58 -6.98
N GLU A 71 -15.48 7.59 -6.51
CA GLU A 71 -16.62 8.15 -7.21
C GLU A 71 -16.29 9.48 -7.89
N LYS A 72 -15.24 10.15 -7.43
CA LYS A 72 -14.80 11.44 -7.95
C LYS A 72 -13.38 11.35 -8.49
N LYS A 73 -13.11 12.11 -9.54
CA LYS A 73 -11.86 12.08 -10.27
C LYS A 73 -10.64 12.49 -9.42
N ASP A 74 -10.81 13.44 -8.51
CA ASP A 74 -9.73 13.99 -7.69
C ASP A 74 -9.76 13.48 -6.25
N SER A 75 -10.50 12.42 -6.00
CA SER A 75 -10.66 11.85 -4.66
C SER A 75 -10.48 10.34 -4.74
N ILE A 76 -9.69 9.78 -3.84
CA ILE A 76 -9.49 8.33 -3.81
C ILE A 76 -10.33 7.70 -2.71
N ALA A 77 -10.89 6.55 -3.03
CA ALA A 77 -11.59 5.70 -2.08
C ALA A 77 -11.30 4.26 -2.48
N GLY A 78 -10.92 3.43 -1.54
CA GLY A 78 -10.62 2.05 -1.86
C GLY A 78 -10.15 1.23 -0.69
N ASP A 79 -9.99 -0.06 -0.96
CA ASP A 79 -9.46 -1.04 -0.02
C ASP A 79 -8.17 -1.60 -0.57
N ILE A 80 -7.15 -1.63 0.28
CA ILE A 80 -5.84 -2.17 -0.09
C ILE A 80 -5.54 -3.33 0.85
N PHE A 81 -5.48 -4.53 0.28
CA PHE A 81 -5.10 -5.75 1.00
C PHE A 81 -3.63 -6.00 0.75
N LEU A 82 -2.85 -6.20 1.80
CA LEU A 82 -1.42 -6.48 1.65
C LEU A 82 -1.01 -7.64 2.55
N SER A 83 -0.09 -8.46 2.03
CA SER A 83 0.43 -9.61 2.76
C SER A 83 1.59 -9.16 3.64
N THR A 84 1.42 -9.27 4.96
CA THR A 84 2.49 -8.97 5.90
C THR A 84 3.62 -9.99 5.80
N ASP A 85 3.31 -11.24 5.43
CA ASP A 85 4.33 -12.26 5.19
C ASP A 85 5.26 -11.86 4.05
N ARG A 86 4.70 -11.32 2.96
CA ARG A 86 5.49 -10.85 1.82
C ARG A 86 6.31 -9.62 2.15
N VAL A 87 5.76 -8.72 2.96
CA VAL A 87 6.49 -7.52 3.41
C VAL A 87 7.74 -7.94 4.17
N ILE A 88 7.61 -8.87 5.12
CA ILE A 88 8.73 -9.36 5.91
C ILE A 88 9.77 -10.05 5.01
N GLU A 89 9.31 -10.92 4.13
CA GLU A 89 10.19 -11.65 3.20
C GLU A 89 10.93 -10.70 2.26
N ASN A 90 10.21 -9.71 1.69
CA ASN A 90 10.81 -8.75 0.77
C ASN A 90 11.81 -7.84 1.48
N ALA A 91 11.53 -7.45 2.73
CA ALA A 91 12.47 -6.66 3.52
C ALA A 91 13.80 -7.39 3.68
N GLN A 92 13.75 -8.69 3.97
CA GLN A 92 14.95 -9.51 4.09
C GLN A 92 15.69 -9.62 2.75
N SER A 93 14.96 -9.86 1.66
CA SER A 93 15.54 -9.99 0.31
C SER A 93 16.21 -8.70 -0.14
N PHE A 94 15.60 -7.56 0.15
CA PHE A 94 16.12 -6.26 -0.28
C PHE A 94 17.07 -5.63 0.73
N LYS A 95 17.29 -6.30 1.89
CA LYS A 95 18.17 -5.83 2.96
C LYS A 95 17.78 -4.45 3.48
N VAL A 96 16.47 -4.23 3.64
CA VAL A 96 15.91 -3.03 4.26
C VAL A 96 15.13 -3.43 5.51
N SER A 97 14.75 -2.44 6.33
CA SER A 97 13.94 -2.72 7.50
C SER A 97 12.52 -3.09 7.09
N GLU A 98 11.82 -3.86 7.94
CA GLU A 98 10.42 -4.19 7.71
C GLU A 98 9.58 -2.92 7.61
N SER A 99 9.91 -1.92 8.42
CA SER A 99 9.20 -0.65 8.42
C SER A 99 9.36 0.09 7.08
N GLU A 100 10.56 0.09 6.51
CA GLU A 100 10.78 0.73 5.20
C GLU A 100 10.01 0.01 4.11
N GLU A 101 10.04 -1.33 4.09
CA GLU A 101 9.30 -2.10 3.09
C GLU A 101 7.79 -1.93 3.28
N MET A 102 7.31 -1.90 4.53
CA MET A 102 5.90 -1.63 4.81
C MET A 102 5.49 -0.27 4.26
N CYS A 103 6.27 0.78 4.50
CA CYS A 103 5.97 2.11 3.97
C CYS A 103 5.94 2.11 2.45
N ARG A 104 6.86 1.39 1.81
CA ARG A 104 6.89 1.28 0.36
C ARG A 104 5.61 0.64 -0.18
N VAL A 105 5.16 -0.46 0.45
CA VAL A 105 3.94 -1.15 0.02
C VAL A 105 2.70 -0.29 0.26
N LEU A 106 2.65 0.40 1.39
CA LEU A 106 1.51 1.29 1.70
C LEU A 106 1.39 2.41 0.66
N VAL A 107 2.49 3.08 0.33
CA VAL A 107 2.43 4.18 -0.65
C VAL A 107 2.21 3.64 -2.07
N HIS A 108 2.75 2.47 -2.38
CA HIS A 108 2.54 1.80 -3.67
C HIS A 108 1.04 1.60 -3.93
N GLY A 109 0.32 1.06 -2.95
CA GLY A 109 -1.12 0.84 -3.08
C GLY A 109 -1.88 2.14 -3.26
N ALA A 110 -1.53 3.18 -2.50
CA ALA A 110 -2.15 4.48 -2.63
C ALA A 110 -1.91 5.09 -4.02
N LEU A 111 -0.70 4.95 -4.55
CA LEU A 111 -0.36 5.43 -5.88
C LEU A 111 -1.14 4.69 -6.98
N HIS A 112 -1.39 3.40 -6.80
CA HIS A 112 -2.27 2.67 -7.72
C HIS A 112 -3.66 3.30 -7.78
N LEU A 113 -4.22 3.66 -6.64
CA LEU A 113 -5.54 4.30 -6.59
C LEU A 113 -5.53 5.70 -7.21
N MET A 114 -4.36 6.32 -7.31
CA MET A 114 -4.19 7.61 -7.96
C MET A 114 -3.93 7.49 -9.47
N GLY A 115 -3.91 6.27 -10.00
CA GLY A 115 -3.79 6.04 -11.43
C GLY A 115 -2.43 5.53 -11.91
N TYR A 116 -1.45 5.38 -11.02
CA TYR A 116 -0.17 4.81 -11.41
C TYR A 116 -0.29 3.31 -11.58
N THR A 117 0.36 2.78 -12.62
CA THR A 117 0.36 1.33 -12.89
C THR A 117 1.80 0.81 -12.80
N ASP A 118 1.94 -0.51 -12.87
CA ASP A 118 3.24 -1.16 -12.84
C ASP A 118 3.31 -2.36 -13.81
N LYS A 119 2.48 -2.32 -14.85
CA LYS A 119 2.37 -3.43 -15.81
C LYS A 119 3.45 -3.42 -16.88
N THR A 120 3.94 -2.25 -17.25
CA THR A 120 5.01 -2.13 -18.26
C THR A 120 6.31 -1.77 -17.56
N LYS A 121 7.43 -1.94 -18.29
CA LYS A 121 8.74 -1.55 -17.78
C LYS A 121 8.78 -0.05 -17.44
N ALA A 122 8.20 0.77 -18.32
CA ALA A 122 8.16 2.22 -18.12
C ALA A 122 7.29 2.60 -16.91
N SER A 123 6.11 1.99 -16.77
CA SER A 123 5.22 2.28 -15.63
C SER A 123 5.79 1.79 -14.31
N LYS A 124 6.50 0.64 -14.30
CA LYS A 124 7.22 0.16 -13.11
C LYS A 124 8.30 1.14 -12.69
N SER A 125 9.06 1.68 -13.63
CA SER A 125 10.11 2.65 -13.36
C SER A 125 9.53 3.93 -12.76
N THR A 126 8.42 4.42 -13.31
CA THR A 126 7.71 5.60 -12.78
C THR A 126 7.22 5.33 -11.36
N MET A 127 6.61 4.18 -11.13
CA MET A 127 6.12 3.79 -9.81
C MET A 127 7.26 3.76 -8.79
N THR A 128 8.38 3.14 -9.14
CA THR A 128 9.55 3.06 -8.25
C THR A 128 10.11 4.44 -7.95
N THR A 129 10.19 5.31 -8.94
CA THR A 129 10.64 6.69 -8.75
C THR A 129 9.75 7.44 -7.78
N LYS A 130 8.44 7.29 -7.92
CA LYS A 130 7.48 7.93 -7.01
C LYS A 130 7.57 7.36 -5.61
N GLU A 131 7.70 6.04 -5.47
CA GLU A 131 7.89 5.41 -4.16
C GLU A 131 9.12 5.98 -3.46
N ASN A 132 10.25 6.02 -4.16
CA ASN A 132 11.50 6.55 -3.60
C ASN A 132 11.36 8.01 -3.18
N TYR A 133 10.72 8.80 -4.02
CA TYR A 133 10.49 10.23 -3.76
C TYR A 133 9.72 10.44 -2.46
N TYR A 134 8.61 9.71 -2.29
CA TYR A 134 7.77 9.87 -1.10
C TYR A 134 8.37 9.22 0.15
N LEU A 135 9.11 8.13 -0.01
CA LEU A 135 9.84 7.54 1.10
C LEU A 135 10.87 8.51 1.67
N ALA A 136 11.55 9.26 0.81
CA ALA A 136 12.53 10.26 1.22
C ALA A 136 11.90 11.44 1.96
N LYS A 137 10.60 11.66 1.78
CA LYS A 137 9.87 12.76 2.43
C LYS A 137 9.27 12.40 3.78
N ARG A 138 9.46 11.18 4.26
CA ARG A 138 8.97 10.80 5.59
C ARG A 138 9.69 11.62 6.66
N THR A 139 8.91 12.13 7.62
CA THR A 139 9.44 12.90 8.75
C THR A 139 9.57 12.05 10.01
N PHE A 140 9.27 10.76 9.91
CA PHE A 140 9.34 9.80 11.01
C PHE A 140 10.31 8.69 10.66
N ASP A 141 10.88 8.07 11.71
CA ASP A 141 11.73 6.89 11.56
C ASP A 141 10.91 5.67 11.98
N GLY A 142 10.61 4.81 11.03
CA GLY A 142 9.81 3.63 11.27
C GLY A 142 10.58 2.41 11.74
N LYS A 143 11.80 2.59 12.17
CA LYS A 143 12.62 1.47 12.65
C LYS A 143 12.10 0.85 13.94
#